data_7b0b727901567949529722b7615366d8
#
_entry.id   7b0b727901567949529722b7615366d8
#
_cell.length_a   1.000
_cell.length_b   1.000
_cell.length_c   1.000
_cell.angle_alpha   90.00
_cell.angle_beta   90.00
_cell.angle_gamma   90.00
#
_symmetry.space_group_name_H-M   'P 1'
#
loop_
_entity.id
_entity.type
_entity.pdbx_description
1 polymer ?
#
loop_
_entity_poly.entity_id
_entity_poly.type
_entity_poly.pdbx_seq_one_letter_code
_entity_poly.pdbx_strand_id
1 'polypeptide(L)'
;MSTPTPTATTASTRRAVEAATRALLARIAPTHQRLAAAARRRLRTLLPTAYELVYEYRDAVVISYSPTEHGHLGVLAIRASEEGVKLYLNRGKTLADPGKLLRGSAGSVRWIQLETASVMSTPAVAQLIKRAVAATTVPFVRTGRGPTVVRATTASRKNASRKKTGRK
;
A
#
# COMPACT_ATOMS: atom_id res chain seq x y z
N MET A 1 -7.95 11.27 -31.89
CA MET A 1 -8.21 10.41 -30.71
C MET A 1 -7.56 11.07 -29.50
N SER A 2 -8.36 11.69 -28.66
CA SER A 2 -7.88 12.44 -27.49
C SER A 2 -7.65 11.48 -26.33
N THR A 3 -6.42 11.38 -25.87
CA THR A 3 -6.08 10.69 -24.62
C THR A 3 -6.67 11.47 -23.45
N PRO A 4 -7.39 10.83 -22.51
CA PRO A 4 -7.88 11.54 -21.35
C PRO A 4 -6.69 11.95 -20.48
N THR A 5 -6.48 13.24 -20.33
CA THR A 5 -5.56 13.83 -19.36
C THR A 5 -6.02 13.41 -17.95
N PRO A 6 -5.12 12.87 -17.08
CA PRO A 6 -5.50 12.54 -15.72
C PRO A 6 -5.95 13.82 -15.03
N THR A 7 -7.20 13.83 -14.59
CA THR A 7 -7.80 14.96 -13.86
C THR A 7 -6.96 15.26 -12.63
N ALA A 8 -6.34 16.42 -12.61
CA ALA A 8 -5.54 16.86 -11.47
C ALA A 8 -6.44 16.90 -10.22
N THR A 9 -6.21 15.97 -9.31
CA THR A 9 -6.84 15.97 -7.99
C THR A 9 -6.58 17.31 -7.33
N THR A 10 -7.61 18.07 -7.02
CA THR A 10 -7.44 19.38 -6.41
C THR A 10 -6.67 19.27 -5.08
N ALA A 11 -5.95 20.30 -4.70
CA ALA A 11 -5.18 20.32 -3.44
C ALA A 11 -6.07 20.00 -2.21
N SER A 12 -7.32 20.41 -2.23
CA SER A 12 -8.34 20.11 -1.21
C SER A 12 -8.62 18.62 -1.11
N THR A 13 -8.87 17.95 -2.24
CA THR A 13 -9.11 16.49 -2.28
C THR A 13 -7.89 15.71 -1.80
N ARG A 14 -6.68 16.14 -2.16
CA ARG A 14 -5.45 15.52 -1.70
C ARG A 14 -5.27 15.62 -0.18
N ARG A 15 -5.55 16.77 0.40
CA ARG A 15 -5.52 16.99 1.86
C ARG A 15 -6.52 16.09 2.58
N ALA A 16 -7.72 15.98 2.06
CA ALA A 16 -8.78 15.13 2.64
C ALA A 16 -8.37 13.64 2.63
N VAL A 17 -7.80 13.15 1.52
CA VAL A 17 -7.32 11.77 1.39
C VAL A 17 -6.13 11.50 2.32
N GLU A 18 -5.19 12.44 2.44
CA GLU A 18 -4.08 12.32 3.38
C GLU A 18 -4.56 12.31 4.84
N ALA A 19 -5.54 13.14 5.19
CA ALA A 19 -6.14 13.15 6.52
C ALA A 19 -6.86 11.84 6.82
N ALA A 20 -7.64 11.30 5.87
CA ALA A 20 -8.31 10.01 5.99
C ALA A 20 -7.31 8.86 6.17
N THR A 21 -6.26 8.81 5.37
CA THR A 21 -5.20 7.80 5.51
C THR A 21 -4.52 7.86 6.87
N ARG A 22 -4.23 9.05 7.36
CA ARG A 22 -3.65 9.28 8.69
C ARG A 22 -4.59 8.82 9.80
N ALA A 23 -5.89 9.12 9.69
CA ALA A 23 -6.89 8.70 10.65
C ALA A 23 -7.03 7.17 10.72
N LEU A 24 -6.93 6.46 9.59
CA LEU A 24 -6.92 5.00 9.56
C LEU A 24 -5.69 4.44 10.28
N LEU A 25 -4.50 4.96 9.99
CA LEU A 25 -3.27 4.54 10.65
C LEU A 25 -3.26 4.86 12.15
N ALA A 26 -3.96 5.91 12.59
CA ALA A 26 -4.07 6.28 14.01
C ALA A 26 -4.82 5.24 14.87
N ARG A 27 -5.44 4.24 14.26
CA ARG A 27 -6.14 3.14 14.94
C ARG A 27 -5.21 2.03 15.44
N ILE A 28 -3.96 2.03 15.01
CA ILE A 28 -2.94 1.04 15.41
C ILE A 28 -1.92 1.67 16.35
N ALA A 29 -1.12 0.83 17.02
CA ALA A 29 -0.14 1.29 18.00
C ALA A 29 0.79 2.39 17.45
N PRO A 30 1.11 3.44 18.22
CA PRO A 30 1.90 4.58 17.75
C PRO A 30 3.24 4.23 17.11
N THR A 31 3.90 3.19 17.61
CA THR A 31 5.15 2.68 17.04
C THR A 31 4.94 2.17 15.61
N HIS A 32 3.89 1.37 15.41
CA HIS A 32 3.56 0.82 14.10
C HIS A 32 3.05 1.91 13.15
N GLN A 33 2.33 2.93 13.65
CA GLN A 33 1.96 4.11 12.85
C GLN A 33 3.20 4.80 12.27
N ARG A 34 4.20 5.09 13.12
CA ARG A 34 5.44 5.76 12.69
C ARG A 34 6.20 4.94 11.67
N LEU A 35 6.26 3.62 11.88
CA LEU A 35 6.94 2.69 10.99
C LEU A 35 6.21 2.59 9.63
N ALA A 36 4.89 2.44 9.65
CA ALA A 36 4.07 2.43 8.44
C ALA A 36 4.19 3.75 7.65
N ALA A 37 4.19 4.89 8.35
CA ALA A 37 4.38 6.20 7.73
C ALA A 37 5.77 6.35 7.10
N ALA A 38 6.81 5.83 7.72
CA ALA A 38 8.17 5.84 7.19
C ALA A 38 8.29 4.94 5.95
N ALA A 39 7.74 3.72 6.00
CA ALA A 39 7.69 2.80 4.87
C ALA A 39 6.90 3.41 3.70
N ARG A 40 5.76 4.04 3.98
CA ARG A 40 4.94 4.76 2.99
C ARG A 40 5.73 5.86 2.30
N ARG A 41 6.42 6.72 3.06
CA ARG A 41 7.27 7.77 2.46
C ARG A 41 8.33 7.18 1.55
N ARG A 42 8.99 6.10 1.97
CA ARG A 42 10.02 5.44 1.17
C ARG A 42 9.46 4.89 -0.13
N LEU A 43 8.33 4.18 -0.10
CA LEU A 43 7.70 3.65 -1.32
C LEU A 43 7.20 4.76 -2.24
N ARG A 44 6.67 5.85 -1.73
CA ARG A 44 6.28 7.01 -2.55
C ARG A 44 7.48 7.69 -3.24
N THR A 45 8.66 7.63 -2.64
CA THR A 45 9.90 8.10 -3.27
C THR A 45 10.38 7.14 -4.35
N LEU A 46 10.27 5.83 -4.12
CA LEU A 46 10.69 4.80 -5.08
C LEU A 46 9.71 4.64 -6.24
N LEU A 47 8.43 4.84 -5.98
CA LEU A 47 7.32 4.64 -6.92
C LEU A 47 6.43 5.90 -6.98
N PRO A 48 6.96 7.04 -7.44
CA PRO A 48 6.24 8.32 -7.38
C PRO A 48 4.96 8.35 -8.23
N THR A 49 4.88 7.50 -9.25
CA THR A 49 3.75 7.42 -10.19
C THR A 49 2.75 6.33 -9.83
N ALA A 50 3.01 5.52 -8.79
CA ALA A 50 2.10 4.46 -8.38
C ALA A 50 0.78 5.03 -7.86
N TYR A 51 -0.30 4.34 -8.18
CA TYR A 51 -1.55 4.47 -7.45
C TYR A 51 -1.34 3.90 -6.05
N GLU A 52 -1.60 4.70 -5.05
CA GLU A 52 -1.57 4.30 -3.65
C GLU A 52 -3.00 4.01 -3.19
N LEU A 53 -3.36 2.74 -3.09
CA LEU A 53 -4.70 2.29 -2.76
C LEU A 53 -4.75 1.89 -1.28
N VAL A 54 -5.48 2.65 -0.48
CA VAL A 54 -5.58 2.47 0.96
C VAL A 54 -6.86 1.71 1.28
N TYR A 55 -6.70 0.55 1.91
CA TYR A 55 -7.80 -0.33 2.33
C TYR A 55 -7.89 -0.39 3.84
N GLU A 56 -9.10 -0.20 4.34
CA GLU A 56 -9.42 -0.40 5.74
C GLU A 56 -9.91 -1.84 5.96
N TYR A 57 -9.22 -2.60 6.80
CA TYR A 57 -9.67 -3.86 7.34
C TYR A 57 -10.01 -3.71 8.82
N ARG A 58 -10.70 -4.69 9.39
CA ARG A 58 -11.06 -4.69 10.80
C ARG A 58 -9.85 -4.57 11.72
N ASP A 59 -8.79 -5.29 11.40
CA ASP A 59 -7.57 -5.49 12.20
C ASP A 59 -6.32 -4.89 11.58
N ALA A 60 -6.44 -4.24 10.42
CA ALA A 60 -5.29 -3.72 9.70
C ALA A 60 -5.66 -2.58 8.73
N VAL A 61 -4.65 -1.80 8.40
CA VAL A 61 -4.64 -0.90 7.25
C VAL A 61 -3.66 -1.43 6.21
N VAL A 62 -4.11 -1.55 4.97
CA VAL A 62 -3.27 -2.00 3.86
C VAL A 62 -3.14 -0.87 2.85
N ILE A 63 -1.91 -0.53 2.50
CA ILE A 63 -1.59 0.48 1.49
C ILE A 63 -0.91 -0.24 0.33
N SER A 64 -1.64 -0.44 -0.75
CA SER A 64 -1.16 -1.13 -1.96
C SER A 64 -0.63 -0.15 -2.98
N TYR A 65 0.45 -0.51 -3.64
CA TYR A 65 1.08 0.25 -4.73
C TYR A 65 0.86 -0.48 -6.04
N SER A 66 0.11 0.16 -6.93
CA SER A 66 -0.34 -0.40 -8.20
C SER A 66 0.03 0.51 -9.37
N PRO A 67 0.32 -0.04 -10.55
CA PRO A 67 0.51 0.78 -11.76
C PRO A 67 -0.78 1.45 -12.24
N THR A 68 -1.94 0.98 -11.79
CA THR A 68 -3.25 1.51 -12.12
C THR A 68 -4.15 1.61 -10.89
N GLU A 69 -5.36 2.11 -11.07
CA GLU A 69 -6.39 2.14 -10.03
C GLU A 69 -6.93 0.74 -9.63
N HIS A 70 -6.59 -0.30 -10.37
CA HIS A 70 -7.08 -1.66 -10.12
C HIS A 70 -6.23 -2.39 -9.09
N GLY A 71 -6.81 -2.71 -7.94
CA GLY A 71 -6.11 -3.32 -6.81
C GLY A 71 -5.51 -4.70 -7.08
N HIS A 72 -6.11 -5.47 -8.02
CA HIS A 72 -5.58 -6.79 -8.41
C HIS A 72 -4.25 -6.72 -9.18
N LEU A 73 -3.88 -5.54 -9.69
CA LEU A 73 -2.59 -5.26 -10.30
C LEU A 73 -1.54 -4.72 -9.31
N GLY A 74 -1.87 -4.68 -8.04
CA GLY A 74 -0.93 -4.26 -6.98
C GLY A 74 0.35 -5.07 -7.01
N VAL A 75 1.47 -4.39 -6.87
CA VAL A 75 2.83 -4.99 -6.92
C VAL A 75 3.38 -5.17 -5.52
N LEU A 76 3.27 -4.14 -4.71
CA LEU A 76 3.73 -4.08 -3.33
C LEU A 76 2.58 -3.61 -2.43
N ALA A 77 2.63 -3.97 -1.15
CA ALA A 77 1.73 -3.40 -0.16
C ALA A 77 2.38 -3.29 1.22
N ILE A 78 2.04 -2.25 1.97
CA ILE A 78 2.31 -2.15 3.39
C ILE A 78 1.05 -2.64 4.11
N ARG A 79 1.18 -3.63 4.99
CA ARG A 79 0.14 -3.99 5.95
C ARG A 79 0.58 -3.56 7.34
N ALA A 80 -0.20 -2.70 7.96
CA ALA A 80 0.01 -2.23 9.32
C ALA A 80 -1.14 -2.73 10.21
N SER A 81 -0.79 -3.34 11.33
CA SER A 81 -1.73 -3.92 12.31
C SER A 81 -1.12 -3.86 13.71
N GLU A 82 -1.84 -4.36 14.71
CA GLU A 82 -1.29 -4.53 16.06
C GLU A 82 -0.13 -5.54 16.12
N GLU A 83 -0.08 -6.49 15.17
CA GLU A 83 1.02 -7.46 15.05
C GLU A 83 2.30 -6.86 14.45
N GLY A 84 2.27 -5.62 13.99
CA GLY A 84 3.41 -4.94 13.37
C GLY A 84 3.15 -4.46 11.95
N VAL A 85 4.23 -4.14 11.28
CA VAL A 85 4.22 -3.64 9.89
C VAL A 85 4.95 -4.61 8.99
N LYS A 86 4.33 -5.00 7.89
CA LYS A 86 4.87 -5.93 6.91
C LYS A 86 4.87 -5.30 5.52
N LEU A 87 5.94 -5.53 4.77
CA LEU A 87 5.99 -5.24 3.34
C LEU A 87 5.64 -6.50 2.56
N TYR A 88 4.54 -6.47 1.83
CA TYR A 88 4.09 -7.56 0.97
C TYR A 88 4.56 -7.35 -0.46
N LEU A 89 4.98 -8.44 -1.10
CA LEU A 89 5.33 -8.53 -2.51
C LEU A 89 4.35 -9.53 -3.15
N ASN A 90 3.43 -9.05 -3.97
CA ASN A 90 2.30 -9.84 -4.46
C ASN A 90 2.73 -11.04 -5.34
N ARG A 91 3.87 -10.95 -6.00
CA ARG A 91 4.49 -12.03 -6.77
C ARG A 91 5.80 -12.53 -6.15
N GLY A 92 5.93 -12.39 -4.84
CA GLY A 92 7.17 -12.68 -4.11
C GLY A 92 7.69 -14.11 -4.28
N LYS A 93 6.81 -15.09 -4.51
CA LYS A 93 7.19 -16.49 -4.74
C LYS A 93 8.17 -16.68 -5.91
N THR A 94 8.06 -15.86 -6.95
CA THR A 94 8.87 -15.96 -8.17
C THR A 94 10.11 -15.08 -8.15
N LEU A 95 10.30 -14.28 -7.11
CA LEU A 95 11.44 -13.38 -7.00
C LEU A 95 12.67 -14.10 -6.47
N ALA A 96 13.84 -13.79 -7.07
CA ALA A 96 15.11 -14.22 -6.53
C ALA A 96 15.37 -13.53 -5.18
N ASP A 97 15.54 -14.32 -4.13
CA ASP A 97 15.76 -13.89 -2.75
C ASP A 97 16.98 -14.58 -2.14
N PRO A 98 18.21 -14.21 -2.56
CA PRO A 98 19.43 -14.83 -2.06
C PRO A 98 19.64 -14.64 -0.56
N GLY A 99 19.10 -13.57 0.00
CA GLY A 99 19.15 -13.28 1.44
C GLY A 99 18.10 -14.01 2.29
N LYS A 100 17.20 -14.78 1.65
CA LYS A 100 16.10 -15.51 2.32
C LYS A 100 15.27 -14.62 3.26
N LEU A 101 14.98 -13.40 2.82
CA LEU A 101 14.24 -12.40 3.58
C LEU A 101 12.72 -12.59 3.46
N LEU A 102 12.27 -13.18 2.35
CA LEU A 102 10.86 -13.36 2.05
C LEU A 102 10.26 -14.48 2.89
N ARG A 103 9.18 -14.17 3.57
CA ARG A 103 8.42 -15.08 4.42
C ARG A 103 7.05 -15.38 3.82
N GLY A 104 6.41 -16.43 4.29
CA GLY A 104 5.11 -16.88 3.85
C GLY A 104 5.19 -18.03 2.85
N SER A 105 4.14 -18.85 2.81
CA SER A 105 4.07 -20.07 1.98
C SER A 105 2.78 -20.14 1.15
N ALA A 106 1.76 -19.36 1.51
CA ALA A 106 0.48 -19.38 0.82
C ALA A 106 0.52 -18.61 -0.49
N GLY A 107 0.09 -19.25 -1.58
CA GLY A 107 -0.04 -18.62 -2.90
C GLY A 107 1.26 -18.00 -3.43
N SER A 108 1.12 -16.91 -4.16
CA SER A 108 2.23 -16.18 -4.78
C SER A 108 2.81 -15.06 -3.90
N VAL A 109 2.08 -14.63 -2.90
CA VAL A 109 2.44 -13.49 -2.04
C VAL A 109 3.54 -13.89 -1.05
N ARG A 110 4.51 -13.00 -0.87
CA ARG A 110 5.53 -13.09 0.19
C ARG A 110 5.60 -11.77 0.92
N TRP A 111 6.19 -11.77 2.10
CA TRP A 111 6.30 -10.57 2.92
C TRP A 111 7.62 -10.51 3.69
N ILE A 112 7.98 -9.29 4.08
CA ILE A 112 9.12 -8.98 4.93
C ILE A 112 8.58 -8.28 6.17
N GLN A 113 8.98 -8.71 7.37
CA GLN A 113 8.70 -8.00 8.60
C GLN A 113 9.54 -6.72 8.65
N LEU A 114 8.91 -5.59 8.87
CA LEU A 114 9.59 -4.32 9.08
C LEU A 114 9.75 -4.08 10.59
N GLU A 115 10.92 -4.38 11.13
CA GLU A 115 11.21 -4.10 12.54
C GLU A 115 11.54 -2.63 12.76
N THR A 116 12.20 -2.02 11.79
CA THR A 116 12.56 -0.60 11.77
C THR A 116 12.42 0.00 10.38
N ALA A 117 12.37 1.32 10.30
CA ALA A 117 12.30 2.02 9.02
C ALA A 117 13.55 1.79 8.14
N SER A 118 14.70 1.56 8.76
CA SER A 118 15.96 1.31 8.05
C SER A 118 15.97 0.02 7.23
N VAL A 119 15.15 -0.98 7.59
CA VAL A 119 14.98 -2.22 6.81
C VAL A 119 14.61 -1.92 5.36
N MET A 120 13.77 -0.93 5.12
CA MET A 120 13.37 -0.50 3.76
C MET A 120 14.53 0.06 2.91
N SER A 121 15.62 0.43 3.55
CA SER A 121 16.80 1.02 2.88
C SER A 121 17.96 0.05 2.76
N THR A 122 17.83 -1.17 3.28
CA THR A 122 18.88 -2.19 3.11
C THR A 122 19.01 -2.59 1.64
N PRO A 123 20.23 -2.85 1.15
CA PRO A 123 20.45 -3.24 -0.26
C PRO A 123 19.61 -4.45 -0.67
N ALA A 124 19.46 -5.44 0.20
CA ALA A 124 18.71 -6.65 -0.09
C ALA A 124 17.21 -6.37 -0.29
N VAL A 125 16.59 -5.56 0.58
CA VAL A 125 15.17 -5.17 0.44
C VAL A 125 14.98 -4.26 -0.77
N ALA A 126 15.88 -3.31 -1.00
CA ALA A 126 15.84 -2.44 -2.17
C ALA A 126 15.90 -3.24 -3.48
N GLN A 127 16.71 -4.28 -3.55
CA GLN A 127 16.77 -5.18 -4.71
C GLN A 127 15.47 -6.00 -4.88
N LEU A 128 14.88 -6.49 -3.81
CA LEU A 128 13.59 -7.20 -3.88
C LEU A 128 12.47 -6.29 -4.40
N ILE A 129 12.41 -5.05 -3.93
CA ILE A 129 11.45 -4.05 -4.44
C ILE A 129 11.68 -3.81 -5.94
N LYS A 130 12.93 -3.61 -6.35
CA LYS A 130 13.28 -3.39 -7.76
C LYS A 130 12.89 -4.59 -8.63
N ARG A 131 13.13 -5.81 -8.18
CA ARG A 131 12.74 -7.05 -8.87
C ARG A 131 11.22 -7.18 -8.96
N ALA A 132 10.48 -6.87 -7.89
CA ALA A 132 9.03 -6.90 -7.89
C ALA A 132 8.44 -5.92 -8.91
N VAL A 133 8.98 -4.72 -8.99
CA VAL A 133 8.57 -3.69 -9.96
C VAL A 133 8.89 -4.13 -11.39
N ALA A 134 10.06 -4.71 -11.62
CA ALA A 134 10.47 -5.20 -12.94
C ALA A 134 9.63 -6.41 -13.42
N ALA A 135 9.11 -7.22 -12.49
CA ALA A 135 8.29 -8.40 -12.80
C ALA A 135 6.81 -8.08 -13.05
N THR A 136 6.39 -6.83 -12.93
CA THR A 136 4.98 -6.48 -13.21
C THR A 136 4.65 -6.57 -14.70
N THR A 137 3.46 -7.07 -15.01
CA THR A 137 2.96 -7.17 -16.38
C THR A 137 2.47 -5.84 -16.94
N VAL A 138 2.01 -4.95 -16.04
CA VAL A 138 1.60 -3.60 -16.40
C VAL A 138 2.63 -2.63 -15.83
N PRO A 139 3.38 -1.91 -16.67
CA PRO A 139 4.43 -1.02 -16.19
C PRO A 139 3.85 0.22 -15.49
N PHE A 140 4.58 0.73 -14.52
CA PHE A 140 4.29 2.05 -13.96
C PHE A 140 4.56 3.14 -15.01
N VAL A 141 3.71 4.17 -15.05
CA VAL A 141 3.96 5.34 -15.90
C VAL A 141 5.26 6.04 -15.48
N ARG A 142 5.95 6.63 -16.44
CA ARG A 142 7.30 7.18 -16.21
C ARG A 142 7.32 8.53 -15.53
N THR A 143 6.27 9.33 -15.72
CA THR A 143 6.22 10.73 -15.28
C THR A 143 4.91 11.03 -14.56
N GLY A 144 4.95 12.05 -13.73
CA GLY A 144 3.79 12.48 -12.96
C GLY A 144 3.84 11.97 -11.52
N ARG A 145 2.70 12.11 -10.83
CA ARG A 145 2.50 11.65 -9.46
C ARG A 145 1.22 10.82 -9.38
N GLY A 146 1.34 9.60 -8.90
CA GLY A 146 0.21 8.73 -8.68
C GLY A 146 -0.72 9.25 -7.58
N PRO A 147 -2.03 9.05 -7.73
CA PRO A 147 -3.00 9.44 -6.73
C PRO A 147 -3.02 8.48 -5.54
N THR A 148 -3.40 9.00 -4.37
CA THR A 148 -3.81 8.18 -3.23
C THR A 148 -5.33 8.07 -3.22
N VAL A 149 -5.84 6.86 -3.09
CA VAL A 149 -7.27 6.56 -3.09
C VAL A 149 -7.61 5.71 -1.87
N VAL A 150 -8.50 6.20 -1.01
CA VAL A 150 -9.02 5.42 0.13
C VAL A 150 -10.22 4.62 -0.35
N ARG A 151 -10.18 3.31 -0.15
CA ARG A 151 -11.22 2.36 -0.56
C ARG A 151 -11.88 1.72 0.64
N ALA A 152 -13.21 1.77 0.66
CA ALA A 152 -13.98 1.00 1.64
C ALA A 152 -13.94 -0.50 1.30
N THR A 153 -13.55 -1.33 2.27
CA THR A 153 -13.66 -2.78 2.15
C THR A 153 -15.09 -3.25 2.42
N THR A 154 -15.41 -4.48 2.04
CA THR A 154 -16.74 -5.08 2.26
C THR A 154 -17.11 -5.11 3.75
N ALA A 155 -16.14 -5.26 4.64
CA ALA A 155 -16.35 -5.22 6.10
C ALA A 155 -16.73 -3.80 6.58
N SER A 156 -16.13 -2.76 6.02
CA SER A 156 -16.44 -1.35 6.31
C SER A 156 -17.83 -0.97 5.80
N ARG A 157 -18.25 -1.51 4.64
CA ARG A 157 -19.61 -1.31 4.10
C ARG A 157 -20.70 -1.88 5.00
N LYS A 158 -20.49 -3.08 5.59
CA LYS A 158 -21.46 -3.69 6.51
C LYS A 158 -21.64 -2.86 7.79
N ASN A 159 -20.60 -2.24 8.31
CA ASN A 159 -20.69 -1.38 9.49
C ASN A 159 -21.40 -0.04 9.21
N ALA A 160 -21.20 0.54 8.03
CA ALA A 160 -21.89 1.76 7.62
C ALA A 160 -23.41 1.55 7.46
N SER A 161 -23.84 0.40 6.91
CA SER A 161 -25.25 0.05 6.76
C SER A 161 -25.92 -0.25 8.11
N ARG A 162 -25.24 -0.90 9.06
CA ARG A 162 -25.78 -1.14 10.43
C ARG A 162 -25.95 0.15 11.23
N LYS A 163 -25.09 1.15 11.00
CA LYS A 163 -25.19 2.45 11.70
C LYS A 163 -26.37 3.30 11.18
N LYS A 164 -26.82 3.07 9.95
CA LYS A 164 -27.96 3.76 9.34
C LYS A 164 -29.32 3.20 9.78
N THR A 165 -29.42 1.92 10.16
CA THR A 165 -30.65 1.26 10.60
C THR A 165 -30.90 1.31 12.11
N GLY A 166 -29.95 1.81 12.89
CA GLY A 166 -30.04 1.92 14.35
C GLY A 166 -30.58 3.26 14.90
N ARG A 167 -31.11 4.13 14.05
CA ARG A 167 -31.66 5.43 14.47
C ARG A 167 -33.14 5.52 14.08
N LYS A 168 -33.97 4.84 14.83
CA LYS A 168 -35.41 5.13 14.97
C LYS A 168 -35.72 5.32 16.44
#